data_fea136721147ec4cc13b030542010783
#
_entry.id   fea136721147ec4cc13b030542010783
#
_cell.length_a   1.000
_cell.length_b   1.000
_cell.length_c   1.000
_cell.angle_alpha   90.00
_cell.angle_beta   90.00
_cell.angle_gamma   90.00
#
_symmetry.space_group_name_H-M   'P 1'
#
loop_
_entity.id
_entity.type
_entity.pdbx_description
1 polymer ?
#
loop_
_entity_poly.entity_id
_entity_poly.type
_entity_poly.pdbx_seq_one_letter_code
_entity_poly.pdbx_strand_id
1 'polypeptide(L)'
;MKLHLAKRVGMLAACAAAATVCAFGVASLNGLRYVRPTAENWTLLAYVEPAARVEQQVKRLDGEYFATTLTGFDAQERRVWSLTSMHPFIVGYGDREVYNGSEMTRYIKSYGGYATQHMQYDELGRMVRLEDWNGVTVYSYHGEESEPYLEQMHDALGVAFAELSYEYEYDSSTGNTTVKRTTQTSDGGNSTVFFVMDRYGNVLYFDKKLPDTANMVNMGYDENENASTRIKTDGSTVKIWYDDEQRMARREVRNEDGSLSYYTVVEYTDVTR
;
A
#
# COMPACT_ATOMS: atom_id res chain seq x y z
N MET A 1 -20.91 -4.11 2.89
CA MET A 1 -19.87 -4.20 3.93
C MET A 1 -18.70 -5.11 3.58
N LYS A 2 -18.85 -6.18 2.76
CA LYS A 2 -17.75 -7.09 2.39
C LYS A 2 -16.74 -6.55 1.35
N LEU A 3 -17.10 -5.55 0.54
CA LEU A 3 -16.24 -5.06 -0.55
C LEU A 3 -15.12 -4.10 -0.11
N HIS A 4 -15.25 -3.44 1.04
CA HIS A 4 -14.25 -2.49 1.53
C HIS A 4 -13.04 -3.15 2.19
N LEU A 5 -13.20 -4.36 2.76
CA LEU A 5 -12.10 -5.07 3.43
C LEU A 5 -11.07 -5.60 2.41
N ALA A 6 -11.53 -6.14 1.29
CA ALA A 6 -10.64 -6.68 0.25
C ALA A 6 -9.74 -5.61 -0.40
N LYS A 7 -10.20 -4.34 -0.48
CA LYS A 7 -9.38 -3.24 -1.00
C LYS A 7 -8.24 -2.82 -0.06
N ARG A 8 -8.34 -3.10 1.25
CA ARG A 8 -7.36 -2.67 2.25
C ARG A 8 -6.25 -3.69 2.52
N VAL A 9 -6.52 -4.98 2.34
CA VAL A 9 -5.52 -6.06 2.52
C VAL A 9 -4.43 -6.02 1.44
N GLY A 10 -4.76 -5.67 0.21
CA GLY A 10 -3.76 -5.44 -0.85
C GLY A 10 -2.75 -4.32 -0.52
N MET A 11 -3.08 -3.45 0.43
CA MET A 11 -2.22 -2.33 0.84
C MET A 11 -1.13 -2.75 1.85
N LEU A 12 -1.35 -3.77 2.67
CA LEU A 12 -0.39 -4.23 3.68
C LEU A 12 0.75 -5.05 3.08
N ALA A 13 0.48 -5.85 2.05
CA ALA A 13 1.53 -6.55 1.30
C ALA A 13 2.44 -5.59 0.51
N ALA A 14 1.92 -4.42 0.10
CA ALA A 14 2.68 -3.41 -0.63
C ALA A 14 3.63 -2.59 0.26
N CYS A 15 3.38 -2.49 1.57
CA CYS A 15 4.21 -1.67 2.47
C CYS A 15 5.57 -2.30 2.82
N ALA A 16 5.76 -3.60 2.65
CA ALA A 16 7.03 -4.25 2.92
C ALA A 16 8.06 -4.14 1.77
N ALA A 17 7.61 -3.77 0.56
CA ALA A 17 8.46 -3.67 -0.63
C ALA A 17 8.84 -2.23 -1.01
N ALA A 18 8.40 -1.21 -0.27
CA ALA A 18 8.50 0.20 -0.67
C ALA A 18 9.74 0.95 -0.17
N ALA A 19 10.84 0.29 0.11
CA ALA A 19 12.08 0.95 0.56
C ALA A 19 13.22 0.84 -0.46
N THR A 20 13.00 1.25 -1.71
CA THR A 20 14.13 1.62 -2.57
C THR A 20 13.66 2.68 -3.57
N VAL A 21 13.90 3.92 -3.22
CA VAL A 21 13.68 5.09 -4.08
C VAL A 21 14.88 5.26 -5.00
N CYS A 22 14.64 5.40 -6.30
CA CYS A 22 15.68 5.80 -7.24
C CYS A 22 15.18 6.70 -8.36
N ALA A 23 16.02 7.65 -8.72
CA ALA A 23 15.74 8.80 -9.54
C ALA A 23 15.96 8.62 -11.05
N PHE A 24 15.06 9.15 -11.90
CA PHE A 24 15.31 9.44 -13.31
C PHE A 24 14.84 10.83 -13.70
N GLY A 25 15.72 11.51 -14.44
CA GLY A 25 15.46 12.84 -14.91
C GLY A 25 14.54 12.88 -16.13
N VAL A 26 13.50 13.66 -16.05
CA VAL A 26 12.73 14.18 -17.18
C VAL A 26 12.73 15.71 -17.04
N ALA A 27 12.85 16.39 -18.15
CA ALA A 27 12.98 17.84 -18.19
C ALA A 27 11.93 18.57 -17.37
N SER A 28 12.37 19.62 -16.70
CA SER A 28 11.66 20.52 -15.83
C SER A 28 10.18 20.71 -16.20
N LEU A 29 9.31 20.19 -15.35
CA LEU A 29 7.87 20.44 -15.36
C LEU A 29 7.52 21.64 -14.46
N ASN A 30 8.37 22.66 -14.48
CA ASN A 30 8.13 23.89 -13.74
C ASN A 30 6.78 24.49 -14.14
N GLY A 31 5.83 24.49 -13.22
CA GLY A 31 4.54 25.14 -13.38
C GLY A 31 3.42 24.29 -13.96
N LEU A 32 3.61 23.02 -14.23
CA LEU A 32 2.54 22.15 -14.72
C LEU A 32 1.64 21.75 -13.56
N ARG A 33 0.47 22.34 -13.47
CA ARG A 33 -0.64 21.88 -12.62
C ARG A 33 -1.25 20.58 -13.13
N TYR A 34 -0.91 20.19 -14.37
CA TYR A 34 -1.49 19.06 -15.06
C TYR A 34 -0.61 18.65 -16.25
N VAL A 35 -0.25 17.39 -16.32
CA VAL A 35 0.37 16.79 -17.49
C VAL A 35 -0.68 15.91 -18.17
N ARG A 36 -1.24 16.39 -19.29
CA ARG A 36 -2.08 15.54 -20.11
C ARG A 36 -1.23 14.35 -20.58
N PRO A 37 -1.70 13.10 -20.42
CA PRO A 37 -1.01 11.96 -20.97
C PRO A 37 -0.87 12.13 -22.48
N THR A 38 0.35 12.28 -22.97
CA THR A 38 0.69 12.22 -24.37
C THR A 38 1.52 10.97 -24.63
N ALA A 39 1.54 10.49 -25.88
CA ALA A 39 2.37 9.33 -26.24
C ALA A 39 3.84 9.52 -25.82
N GLU A 40 4.34 10.76 -25.81
CA GLU A 40 5.71 11.10 -25.43
C GLU A 40 5.93 11.01 -23.92
N ASN A 41 4.94 11.38 -23.08
CA ASN A 41 5.01 11.22 -21.62
C ASN A 41 4.92 9.75 -21.20
N TRP A 42 4.41 8.89 -22.08
CA TRP A 42 4.19 7.48 -21.86
C TRP A 42 5.34 6.59 -22.37
N THR A 43 6.36 7.16 -22.99
CA THR A 43 7.55 6.40 -23.44
C THR A 43 8.29 5.70 -22.29
N LEU A 44 8.03 6.11 -21.05
CA LEU A 44 8.53 5.45 -19.84
C LEU A 44 7.75 4.18 -19.48
N LEU A 45 6.48 4.08 -19.93
CA LEU A 45 5.63 2.90 -19.78
C LEU A 45 5.19 2.46 -21.18
N ALA A 46 6.04 1.73 -21.87
CA ALA A 46 5.88 1.36 -23.30
C ALA A 46 4.60 0.56 -23.63
N TYR A 47 3.69 0.34 -22.66
CA TYR A 47 2.49 -0.48 -22.81
C TYR A 47 1.34 0.03 -21.95
N VAL A 48 0.98 1.31 -22.09
CA VAL A 48 -0.21 1.80 -21.37
C VAL A 48 -1.44 1.48 -22.20
N GLU A 49 -2.26 0.58 -21.71
CA GLU A 49 -3.59 0.36 -22.26
C GLU A 49 -4.48 1.60 -22.03
N PRO A 50 -5.44 1.86 -22.94
CA PRO A 50 -6.36 2.97 -22.74
C PRO A 50 -7.14 2.77 -21.44
N ALA A 51 -7.00 3.71 -20.51
CA ALA A 51 -7.82 3.75 -19.31
C ALA A 51 -9.18 4.38 -19.65
N ALA A 52 -10.25 3.89 -19.03
CA ALA A 52 -11.58 4.50 -19.13
C ALA A 52 -11.64 5.82 -18.36
N ARG A 53 -10.93 5.89 -17.20
CA ARG A 53 -10.77 7.08 -16.36
C ARG A 53 -9.32 7.24 -15.95
N VAL A 54 -8.86 8.49 -15.85
CA VAL A 54 -7.54 8.82 -15.30
C VAL A 54 -7.73 9.81 -14.17
N GLU A 55 -7.19 9.49 -13.01
CA GLU A 55 -7.12 10.39 -11.86
C GLU A 55 -5.71 10.95 -11.73
N GLN A 56 -5.61 12.24 -11.52
CA GLN A 56 -4.39 12.92 -11.12
C GLN A 56 -4.43 13.24 -9.64
N GLN A 57 -3.40 12.83 -8.92
CA GLN A 57 -3.15 13.20 -7.54
C GLN A 57 -1.93 14.12 -7.47
N VAL A 58 -2.09 15.36 -7.02
CA VAL A 58 -1.00 16.28 -6.75
C VAL A 58 -0.75 16.37 -5.26
N LYS A 59 0.44 16.04 -4.82
CA LYS A 59 0.86 16.06 -3.42
C LYS A 59 1.83 17.21 -3.16
N ARG A 60 1.52 18.03 -2.14
CA ARG A 60 2.38 19.10 -1.65
C ARG A 60 2.84 18.80 -0.23
N LEU A 61 4.09 19.09 0.05
CA LEU A 61 4.69 19.02 1.39
C LEU A 61 5.04 20.42 1.83
N ASP A 62 4.52 20.87 2.98
CA ASP A 62 4.70 22.23 3.53
C ASP A 62 4.39 23.36 2.51
N GLY A 63 3.39 23.10 1.66
CA GLY A 63 2.98 24.01 0.58
C GLY A 63 3.76 23.89 -0.72
N GLU A 64 4.93 23.26 -0.70
CA GLU A 64 5.75 23.04 -1.88
C GLU A 64 5.30 21.79 -2.65
N TYR A 65 5.43 21.85 -3.98
CA TYR A 65 5.16 20.70 -4.83
C TYR A 65 6.10 19.53 -4.49
N PHE A 66 5.53 18.37 -4.22
CA PHE A 66 6.30 17.18 -3.84
C PHE A 66 6.21 16.05 -4.88
N ALA A 67 5.00 15.69 -5.30
CA ALA A 67 4.79 14.60 -6.24
C ALA A 67 3.50 14.77 -7.04
N THR A 68 3.49 14.20 -8.24
CA THR A 68 2.25 13.93 -9.00
C THR A 68 2.15 12.45 -9.29
N THR A 69 1.00 11.86 -9.02
CA THR A 69 0.64 10.50 -9.42
C THR A 69 -0.52 10.56 -10.41
N LEU A 70 -0.37 9.88 -11.53
CA LEU A 70 -1.45 9.59 -12.48
C LEU A 70 -1.85 8.13 -12.31
N THR A 71 -3.13 7.86 -12.19
CA THR A 71 -3.67 6.51 -12.05
C THR A 71 -4.76 6.27 -13.08
N GLY A 72 -4.60 5.25 -13.89
CA GLY A 72 -5.58 4.82 -14.89
C GLY A 72 -6.45 3.69 -14.36
N PHE A 73 -7.75 3.77 -14.67
CA PHE A 73 -8.77 2.79 -14.31
C PHE A 73 -9.47 2.27 -15.56
N ASP A 74 -9.83 1.00 -15.57
CA ASP A 74 -10.65 0.40 -16.62
C ASP A 74 -12.16 0.72 -16.41
N ALA A 75 -13.02 0.23 -17.32
CA ALA A 75 -14.46 0.43 -17.22
C ALA A 75 -15.12 -0.25 -16.01
N GLN A 76 -14.43 -1.14 -15.33
CA GLN A 76 -14.83 -1.79 -14.09
C GLN A 76 -14.26 -1.10 -12.84
N GLU A 77 -13.69 0.11 -12.99
CA GLU A 77 -13.01 0.88 -11.93
C GLU A 77 -11.82 0.13 -11.28
N ARG A 78 -11.23 -0.86 -11.97
CA ARG A 78 -10.00 -1.50 -11.51
C ARG A 78 -8.81 -0.67 -11.97
N ARG A 79 -7.83 -0.50 -11.10
CA ARG A 79 -6.58 0.16 -11.47
C ARG A 79 -5.85 -0.69 -12.52
N VAL A 80 -5.51 -0.10 -13.63
CA VAL A 80 -4.77 -0.77 -14.71
C VAL A 80 -3.34 -0.26 -14.84
N TRP A 81 -3.04 0.94 -14.34
CA TRP A 81 -1.68 1.46 -14.27
C TRP A 81 -1.57 2.64 -13.30
N SER A 82 -0.36 2.94 -12.87
CA SER A 82 -0.01 4.12 -12.09
C SER A 82 1.36 4.66 -12.53
N LEU A 83 1.51 5.98 -12.53
CA LEU A 83 2.77 6.67 -12.81
C LEU A 83 2.97 7.78 -11.80
N THR A 84 4.07 7.76 -11.07
CA THR A 84 4.43 8.79 -10.09
C THR A 84 5.71 9.50 -10.49
N SER A 85 5.70 10.82 -10.41
CA SER A 85 6.87 11.69 -10.50
C SER A 85 7.05 12.50 -9.22
N MET A 86 8.27 12.68 -8.75
CA MET A 86 8.62 13.40 -7.52
C MET A 86 9.54 14.58 -7.83
N HIS A 87 9.33 15.71 -7.14
CA HIS A 87 10.15 16.94 -7.27
C HIS A 87 11.18 17.02 -6.12
N PRO A 88 12.39 17.59 -6.30
CA PRO A 88 12.97 18.15 -7.52
C PRO A 88 13.60 17.11 -8.45
N PHE A 89 13.67 15.88 -7.99
CA PHE A 89 14.22 14.79 -8.78
C PHE A 89 13.07 14.17 -9.58
N ILE A 90 13.20 14.22 -10.88
CA ILE A 90 12.25 13.55 -11.73
C ILE A 90 12.49 12.06 -11.61
N VAL A 91 11.87 11.50 -10.62
CA VAL A 91 11.81 10.07 -10.43
C VAL A 91 10.48 9.63 -10.96
N GLY A 92 10.51 8.95 -12.07
CA GLY A 92 9.35 8.22 -12.54
C GLY A 92 9.47 6.77 -12.07
N TYR A 93 8.53 6.33 -11.29
CA TYR A 93 8.23 4.91 -11.18
C TYR A 93 6.79 4.69 -11.61
N GLY A 94 6.52 3.53 -12.13
CA GLY A 94 5.18 3.22 -12.57
C GLY A 94 4.94 1.72 -12.60
N ASP A 95 3.71 1.35 -12.62
CA ASP A 95 3.29 -0.01 -12.76
C ASP A 95 2.06 -0.14 -13.67
N ARG A 96 1.89 -1.33 -14.21
CA ARG A 96 0.75 -1.73 -15.02
C ARG A 96 0.24 -3.06 -14.52
N GLU A 97 -1.07 -3.17 -14.41
CA GLU A 97 -1.76 -4.38 -14.01
C GLU A 97 -2.59 -4.94 -15.17
N VAL A 98 -2.44 -6.22 -15.45
CA VAL A 98 -3.19 -6.96 -16.48
C VAL A 98 -3.96 -8.07 -15.80
N TYR A 99 -5.27 -8.04 -15.92
CA TYR A 99 -6.18 -9.02 -15.32
C TYR A 99 -6.60 -10.08 -16.35
N ASN A 100 -6.51 -11.34 -15.96
CA ASN A 100 -6.95 -12.48 -16.75
C ASN A 100 -7.68 -13.49 -15.84
N GLY A 101 -9.00 -13.32 -15.71
CA GLY A 101 -9.81 -14.13 -14.79
C GLY A 101 -9.37 -13.95 -13.34
N SER A 102 -8.95 -15.04 -12.71
CA SER A 102 -8.43 -15.08 -11.34
C SER A 102 -6.93 -14.76 -11.23
N GLU A 103 -6.30 -14.35 -12.30
CA GLU A 103 -4.89 -14.00 -12.33
C GLU A 103 -4.69 -12.53 -12.57
N MET A 104 -3.64 -11.95 -11.99
CA MET A 104 -3.17 -10.61 -12.27
C MET A 104 -1.66 -10.64 -12.50
N THR A 105 -1.22 -9.99 -13.58
CA THR A 105 0.20 -9.72 -13.80
C THR A 105 0.46 -8.24 -13.62
N ARG A 106 1.41 -7.90 -12.76
CA ARG A 106 1.85 -6.53 -12.51
C ARG A 106 3.26 -6.35 -13.07
N TYR A 107 3.39 -5.43 -13.99
CA TYR A 107 4.67 -4.99 -14.54
C TYR A 107 5.09 -3.72 -13.81
N ILE A 108 6.27 -3.72 -13.21
CA ILE A 108 6.79 -2.61 -12.42
C ILE A 108 8.02 -2.06 -13.13
N LYS A 109 8.05 -0.74 -13.30
CA LYS A 109 9.24 -0.02 -13.74
C LYS A 109 9.69 0.90 -12.61
N SER A 110 10.92 0.69 -12.18
CA SER A 110 11.61 1.55 -11.21
C SER A 110 12.95 2.01 -11.77
N TYR A 111 13.66 2.84 -11.02
CA TYR A 111 15.03 3.26 -11.37
C TYR A 111 15.98 2.09 -11.61
N GLY A 112 15.92 1.07 -10.77
CA GLY A 112 16.82 -0.09 -10.83
C GLY A 112 16.49 -1.08 -11.95
N GLY A 113 15.41 -0.87 -12.72
CA GLY A 113 15.02 -1.78 -13.80
C GLY A 113 13.54 -2.11 -13.82
N TYR A 114 13.26 -3.29 -14.35
CA TYR A 114 11.92 -3.84 -14.49
C TYR A 114 11.74 -5.04 -13.58
N ALA A 115 10.57 -5.16 -13.00
CA ALA A 115 10.14 -6.33 -12.26
C ALA A 115 8.75 -6.76 -12.75
N THR A 116 8.46 -8.04 -12.61
CA THR A 116 7.15 -8.60 -12.90
C THR A 116 6.68 -9.38 -11.68
N GLN A 117 5.41 -9.23 -11.34
CA GLN A 117 4.74 -10.00 -10.30
C GLN A 117 3.54 -10.70 -10.93
N HIS A 118 3.41 -12.00 -10.67
CA HIS A 118 2.24 -12.79 -11.05
C HIS A 118 1.48 -13.18 -9.80
N MET A 119 0.21 -12.86 -9.76
CA MET A 119 -0.68 -13.12 -8.62
C MET A 119 -1.83 -13.99 -9.07
N GLN A 120 -2.18 -14.98 -8.25
CA GLN A 120 -3.35 -15.83 -8.44
C GLN A 120 -4.28 -15.67 -7.26
N TYR A 121 -5.57 -15.64 -7.55
CA TYR A 121 -6.63 -15.48 -6.57
C TYR A 121 -7.57 -16.68 -6.60
N ASP A 122 -8.12 -17.03 -5.46
CA ASP A 122 -9.17 -18.05 -5.37
C ASP A 122 -10.55 -17.47 -5.73
N GLU A 123 -11.58 -18.33 -5.67
CA GLU A 123 -12.97 -17.94 -5.97
C GLU A 123 -13.53 -16.88 -5.00
N LEU A 124 -12.95 -16.72 -3.82
CA LEU A 124 -13.30 -15.70 -2.84
C LEU A 124 -12.51 -14.38 -3.05
N GLY A 125 -11.63 -14.32 -4.07
CA GLY A 125 -10.81 -13.16 -4.37
C GLY A 125 -9.61 -12.98 -3.42
N ARG A 126 -9.21 -14.05 -2.69
CA ARG A 126 -8.03 -14.04 -1.82
C ARG A 126 -6.81 -14.46 -2.63
N MET A 127 -5.68 -13.78 -2.42
CA MET A 127 -4.44 -14.12 -3.10
C MET A 127 -3.88 -15.44 -2.56
N VAL A 128 -3.79 -16.45 -3.42
CA VAL A 128 -3.26 -17.78 -3.06
C VAL A 128 -1.82 -18.00 -3.50
N ARG A 129 -1.33 -17.19 -4.44
CA ARG A 129 0.04 -17.27 -4.93
C ARG A 129 0.53 -15.91 -5.41
N LEU A 130 1.74 -15.57 -5.03
CA LEU A 130 2.54 -14.47 -5.56
C LEU A 130 3.85 -15.03 -6.09
N GLU A 131 4.19 -14.70 -7.33
CA GLU A 131 5.47 -15.01 -7.93
C GLU A 131 6.16 -13.73 -8.40
N ASP A 132 7.40 -13.53 -8.00
CA ASP A 132 8.22 -12.40 -8.41
C ASP A 132 9.69 -12.85 -8.62
N TRP A 133 10.60 -11.89 -8.80
CA TRP A 133 12.02 -12.16 -9.02
C TRP A 133 12.74 -12.84 -7.83
N ASN A 134 12.17 -12.78 -6.63
CA ASN A 134 12.72 -13.45 -5.44
C ASN A 134 12.30 -14.91 -5.36
N GLY A 135 11.19 -15.27 -6.01
CA GLY A 135 10.62 -16.61 -5.99
C GLY A 135 9.12 -16.62 -5.87
N VAL A 136 8.59 -17.57 -5.13
CA VAL A 136 7.16 -17.83 -5.01
C VAL A 136 6.73 -17.82 -3.54
N THR A 137 5.66 -17.09 -3.24
CA THR A 137 4.94 -17.17 -1.97
C THR A 137 3.58 -17.82 -2.19
N VAL A 138 3.26 -18.85 -1.42
CA VAL A 138 1.96 -19.53 -1.41
C VAL A 138 1.24 -19.20 -0.10
N TYR A 139 -0.03 -18.82 -0.20
CA TYR A 139 -0.88 -18.44 0.91
C TYR A 139 -1.93 -19.50 1.16
N SER A 140 -2.16 -19.87 2.41
CA SER A 140 -3.19 -20.82 2.82
C SER A 140 -4.16 -20.17 3.80
N TYR A 141 -5.45 -20.52 3.67
CA TYR A 141 -6.56 -19.93 4.42
C TYR A 141 -7.41 -21.01 5.08
N HIS A 142 -8.02 -20.68 6.22
CA HIS A 142 -9.04 -21.53 6.82
C HIS A 142 -10.43 -21.13 6.28
N GLY A 143 -11.13 -22.08 5.67
CA GLY A 143 -12.50 -21.86 5.19
C GLY A 143 -12.66 -20.60 4.37
N GLU A 144 -13.59 -19.72 4.80
CA GLU A 144 -13.89 -18.42 4.14
C GLU A 144 -13.15 -17.22 4.77
N GLU A 145 -12.21 -17.45 5.69
CA GLU A 145 -11.44 -16.37 6.33
C GLU A 145 -10.64 -15.58 5.30
N SER A 146 -10.58 -14.26 5.47
CA SER A 146 -9.88 -13.35 4.56
C SER A 146 -8.36 -13.33 4.79
N GLU A 147 -7.93 -13.75 5.98
CA GLU A 147 -6.54 -13.67 6.41
C GLU A 147 -5.87 -15.05 6.29
N PRO A 148 -4.63 -15.12 5.76
CA PRO A 148 -3.91 -16.38 5.66
C PRO A 148 -3.46 -16.85 7.04
N TYR A 149 -3.54 -18.16 7.30
CA TYR A 149 -2.91 -18.75 8.49
C TYR A 149 -1.47 -19.19 8.22
N LEU A 150 -1.09 -19.33 6.94
CA LEU A 150 0.23 -19.80 6.53
C LEU A 150 0.67 -19.15 5.23
N GLU A 151 1.93 -18.72 5.18
CA GLU A 151 2.66 -18.33 3.97
C GLU A 151 3.91 -19.21 3.84
N GLN A 152 4.10 -19.81 2.66
CA GLN A 152 5.29 -20.59 2.34
C GLN A 152 6.07 -19.91 1.24
N MET A 153 7.32 -19.57 1.53
CA MET A 153 8.20 -18.83 0.62
C MET A 153 9.24 -19.76 0.01
N HIS A 154 9.31 -19.76 -1.30
CA HIS A 154 10.26 -20.52 -2.10
C HIS A 154 11.12 -19.59 -2.92
N ASP A 155 12.40 -19.90 -3.08
CA ASP A 155 13.29 -19.16 -3.96
C ASP A 155 12.96 -19.39 -5.46
N ALA A 156 13.70 -18.71 -6.34
CA ALA A 156 13.51 -18.84 -7.78
C ALA A 156 13.80 -20.25 -8.34
N LEU A 157 14.44 -21.13 -7.54
CA LEU A 157 14.67 -22.54 -7.90
C LEU A 157 13.60 -23.46 -7.31
N GLY A 158 12.61 -22.91 -6.60
CA GLY A 158 11.53 -23.66 -5.96
C GLY A 158 11.92 -24.27 -4.60
N VAL A 159 13.05 -23.91 -4.04
CA VAL A 159 13.49 -24.39 -2.72
C VAL A 159 12.82 -23.56 -1.62
N ALA A 160 12.11 -24.23 -0.70
CA ALA A 160 11.51 -23.55 0.44
C ALA A 160 12.59 -22.95 1.35
N PHE A 161 12.49 -21.65 1.65
CA PHE A 161 13.47 -20.96 2.50
C PHE A 161 12.83 -20.33 3.74
N ALA A 162 11.53 -20.07 3.76
CA ALA A 162 10.86 -19.57 4.93
C ALA A 162 9.36 -20.00 4.95
N GLU A 163 8.86 -20.13 6.16
CA GLU A 163 7.46 -20.35 6.46
C GLU A 163 7.01 -19.36 7.52
N LEU A 164 5.88 -18.68 7.31
CA LEU A 164 5.27 -17.75 8.22
C LEU A 164 3.92 -18.29 8.63
N SER A 165 3.75 -18.57 9.92
CA SER A 165 2.45 -18.98 10.49
C SER A 165 1.82 -17.83 11.27
N TYR A 166 0.50 -17.74 11.22
CA TYR A 166 -0.29 -16.69 11.82
C TYR A 166 -1.31 -17.27 12.79
N GLU A 167 -1.39 -16.68 13.97
CA GLU A 167 -2.42 -16.93 14.98
C GLU A 167 -3.17 -15.62 15.22
N TYR A 168 -4.51 -15.65 15.15
CA TYR A 168 -5.37 -14.47 15.28
C TYR A 168 -6.21 -14.58 16.55
N GLU A 169 -6.19 -13.54 17.38
CA GLU A 169 -7.03 -13.43 18.58
C GLU A 169 -7.86 -12.15 18.49
N TYR A 170 -9.16 -12.30 18.39
CA TYR A 170 -10.11 -11.20 18.29
C TYR A 170 -10.64 -10.82 19.67
N ASP A 171 -10.47 -9.55 20.07
CA ASP A 171 -11.06 -8.98 21.28
C ASP A 171 -12.36 -8.26 20.94
N SER A 172 -13.49 -8.88 21.29
CA SER A 172 -14.82 -8.33 21.03
C SER A 172 -15.13 -7.04 21.80
N SER A 173 -14.42 -6.76 22.88
CA SER A 173 -14.63 -5.57 23.70
C SER A 173 -14.04 -4.30 23.06
N THR A 174 -12.93 -4.44 22.39
CA THR A 174 -12.23 -3.34 21.69
C THR A 174 -12.43 -3.36 20.18
N GLY A 175 -12.81 -4.51 19.62
CA GLY A 175 -12.84 -4.75 18.17
C GLY A 175 -11.46 -4.92 17.55
N ASN A 176 -10.43 -5.11 18.37
CA ASN A 176 -9.06 -5.30 17.91
C ASN A 176 -8.75 -6.75 17.64
N THR A 177 -7.84 -7.00 16.71
CA THR A 177 -7.28 -8.34 16.46
C THR A 177 -5.79 -8.32 16.78
N THR A 178 -5.38 -9.17 17.71
CA THR A 178 -3.97 -9.45 17.96
C THR A 178 -3.53 -10.56 17.02
N VAL A 179 -2.45 -10.32 16.29
CA VAL A 179 -1.84 -11.29 15.38
C VAL A 179 -0.45 -11.65 15.88
N LYS A 180 -0.23 -12.93 16.09
CA LYS A 180 1.10 -13.50 16.34
C LYS A 180 1.59 -14.11 15.05
N ARG A 181 2.68 -13.58 14.49
CA ARG A 181 3.36 -14.15 13.33
C ARG A 181 4.65 -14.82 13.77
N THR A 182 4.77 -16.10 13.48
CA THR A 182 6.01 -16.87 13.66
C THR A 182 6.64 -17.12 12.30
N THR A 183 7.91 -16.78 12.14
CA THR A 183 8.70 -17.04 10.94
C THR A 183 9.71 -18.13 11.25
N GLN A 184 9.74 -19.19 10.46
CA GLN A 184 10.75 -20.23 10.47
C GLN A 184 11.51 -20.20 9.16
N THR A 185 12.83 -20.23 9.22
CA THR A 185 13.69 -20.24 8.03
C THR A 185 14.36 -21.59 7.88
N SER A 186 14.73 -21.96 6.64
CA SER A 186 15.32 -23.27 6.31
C SER A 186 16.67 -23.52 6.98
N ASP A 187 17.38 -22.47 7.39
CA ASP A 187 18.62 -22.54 8.16
C ASP A 187 18.40 -22.72 9.67
N GLY A 188 17.14 -22.91 10.10
CA GLY A 188 16.76 -23.15 11.50
C GLY A 188 16.50 -21.87 12.30
N GLY A 189 16.53 -20.70 11.67
CA GLY A 189 16.12 -19.44 12.30
C GLY A 189 14.65 -19.46 12.68
N ASN A 190 14.33 -18.90 13.85
CA ASN A 190 12.94 -18.73 14.32
C ASN A 190 12.78 -17.34 14.92
N SER A 191 11.72 -16.64 14.54
CA SER A 191 11.39 -15.33 15.10
C SER A 191 9.89 -15.17 15.23
N THR A 192 9.45 -14.50 16.31
CA THR A 192 8.05 -14.17 16.52
C THR A 192 7.90 -12.66 16.62
N VAL A 193 6.86 -12.14 15.97
CA VAL A 193 6.43 -10.75 16.09
C VAL A 193 4.93 -10.70 16.37
N PHE A 194 4.51 -9.65 17.06
CA PHE A 194 3.12 -9.38 17.38
C PHE A 194 2.70 -8.08 16.73
N PHE A 195 1.50 -8.04 16.19
CA PHE A 195 0.85 -6.80 15.81
C PHE A 195 -0.61 -6.81 16.28
N VAL A 196 -1.09 -5.64 16.62
CA VAL A 196 -2.49 -5.42 16.93
C VAL A 196 -3.08 -4.56 15.83
N MET A 197 -4.18 -5.00 15.27
CA MET A 197 -4.96 -4.26 14.30
C MET A 197 -6.31 -3.90 14.90
N ASP A 198 -6.79 -2.71 14.61
CA ASP A 198 -8.17 -2.35 14.94
C ASP A 198 -9.17 -2.96 13.95
N ARG A 199 -10.47 -2.77 14.22
CA ARG A 199 -11.57 -3.26 13.38
C ARG A 199 -11.55 -2.72 11.93
N TYR A 200 -10.75 -1.69 11.66
CA TYR A 200 -10.59 -1.09 10.34
C TYR A 200 -9.30 -1.52 9.65
N GLY A 201 -8.50 -2.39 10.29
CA GLY A 201 -7.24 -2.90 9.76
C GLY A 201 -6.04 -1.96 9.95
N ASN A 202 -6.16 -0.93 10.81
CA ASN A 202 -5.02 -0.07 11.12
C ASN A 202 -4.13 -0.74 12.17
N VAL A 203 -2.81 -0.73 11.94
CA VAL A 203 -1.84 -1.29 12.89
C VAL A 203 -1.64 -0.33 14.05
N LEU A 204 -2.02 -0.79 15.25
CA LEU A 204 -1.88 -0.08 16.52
C LEU A 204 -0.57 -0.41 17.23
N TYR A 205 -0.01 -1.58 16.98
CA TYR A 205 1.19 -2.09 17.62
C TYR A 205 1.96 -3.03 16.67
N PHE A 206 3.29 -3.01 16.76
CA PHE A 206 4.16 -3.95 16.07
C PHE A 206 5.48 -4.08 16.83
N ASP A 207 5.76 -5.25 17.40
CA ASP A 207 7.03 -5.56 18.09
C ASP A 207 7.24 -7.09 18.19
N LYS A 208 8.43 -7.48 18.65
CA LYS A 208 8.75 -8.86 19.08
C LYS A 208 8.23 -9.21 20.46
N LYS A 209 7.78 -8.23 21.24
CA LYS A 209 7.19 -8.41 22.56
C LYS A 209 5.68 -8.49 22.45
N LEU A 210 5.05 -9.13 23.42
CA LEU A 210 3.60 -9.09 23.56
C LEU A 210 3.10 -7.65 23.67
N PRO A 211 1.96 -7.33 23.02
CA PRO A 211 1.39 -5.99 23.09
C PRO A 211 1.04 -5.59 24.53
N ASP A 212 1.35 -4.34 24.85
CA ASP A 212 0.90 -3.66 26.06
C ASP A 212 0.12 -2.41 25.60
N THR A 213 -1.03 -2.17 26.21
CA THR A 213 -1.89 -1.02 25.89
C THR A 213 -1.16 0.32 26.00
N ALA A 214 -0.17 0.42 26.90
CA ALA A 214 0.66 1.62 27.04
C ALA A 214 1.57 1.88 25.82
N ASN A 215 1.84 0.86 25.02
CA ASN A 215 2.70 0.95 23.83
C ASN A 215 1.89 0.93 22.52
N MET A 216 0.57 1.03 22.59
CA MET A 216 -0.27 1.09 21.40
C MET A 216 -0.46 2.51 20.92
N VAL A 217 -0.59 2.65 19.62
CA VAL A 217 -1.04 3.89 18.99
C VAL A 217 -2.52 4.08 19.28
N ASN A 218 -2.90 5.28 19.67
CA ASN A 218 -4.32 5.63 19.83
C ASN A 218 -4.86 6.21 18.53
N MET A 219 -5.95 5.64 18.03
CA MET A 219 -6.60 6.05 16.77
C MET A 219 -7.96 6.71 17.07
N GLY A 220 -8.21 7.84 16.41
CA GLY A 220 -9.53 8.46 16.33
C GLY A 220 -10.07 8.35 14.91
N TYR A 221 -11.41 8.31 14.80
CA TYR A 221 -12.12 8.14 13.53
C TYR A 221 -13.11 9.28 13.33
N ASP A 222 -13.38 9.62 12.08
CA ASP A 222 -14.47 10.52 11.70
C ASP A 222 -15.82 9.77 11.62
N GLU A 223 -16.88 10.48 11.26
CA GLU A 223 -18.24 9.93 11.12
C GLU A 223 -18.37 8.89 9.99
N ASN A 224 -17.43 8.88 9.05
CA ASN A 224 -17.37 7.94 7.94
C ASN A 224 -16.40 6.77 8.23
N GLU A 225 -15.98 6.62 9.49
CA GLU A 225 -15.06 5.56 9.94
C GLU A 225 -13.64 5.65 9.33
N ASN A 226 -13.25 6.81 8.79
CA ASN A 226 -11.88 7.03 8.33
C ASN A 226 -10.98 7.45 9.49
N ALA A 227 -9.73 6.98 9.50
CA ALA A 227 -8.75 7.34 10.52
C ALA A 227 -8.43 8.84 10.47
N SER A 228 -9.01 9.62 11.39
CA SER A 228 -8.87 11.09 11.43
C SER A 228 -7.73 11.56 12.33
N THR A 229 -7.36 10.77 13.34
CA THR A 229 -6.30 11.11 14.29
C THR A 229 -5.51 9.87 14.66
N ARG A 230 -4.19 10.03 14.80
CA ARG A 230 -3.27 9.00 15.29
C ARG A 230 -2.32 9.63 16.30
N ILE A 231 -2.36 9.18 17.55
CA ILE A 231 -1.41 9.58 18.59
C ILE A 231 -0.40 8.44 18.76
N LYS A 232 0.87 8.73 18.49
CA LYS A 232 1.94 7.74 18.61
C LYS A 232 2.43 7.62 20.05
N THR A 233 3.18 6.57 20.32
CA THR A 233 3.76 6.29 21.64
C THR A 233 4.79 7.33 22.09
N ASP A 234 5.38 8.08 21.15
CA ASP A 234 6.28 9.22 21.42
C ASP A 234 5.53 10.54 21.68
N GLY A 235 4.20 10.50 21.80
CA GLY A 235 3.36 11.67 21.99
C GLY A 235 3.09 12.49 20.72
N SER A 236 3.78 12.21 19.61
CA SER A 236 3.52 12.89 18.35
C SER A 236 2.13 12.54 17.81
N THR A 237 1.49 13.51 17.15
CA THR A 237 0.12 13.36 16.64
C THR A 237 0.09 13.52 15.14
N VAL A 238 -0.67 12.66 14.47
CA VAL A 238 -1.04 12.80 13.07
C VAL A 238 -2.53 13.11 12.98
N LYS A 239 -2.90 14.16 12.26
CA LYS A 239 -4.29 14.47 11.92
C LYS A 239 -4.49 14.33 10.42
N ILE A 240 -5.62 13.77 10.03
CA ILE A 240 -5.96 13.47 8.63
C ILE A 240 -7.35 14.04 8.35
N TRP A 241 -7.50 14.69 7.22
CA TRP A 241 -8.78 15.20 6.70
C TRP A 241 -9.03 14.59 5.33
N TYR A 242 -10.27 14.34 5.04
CA TYR A 242 -10.74 13.70 3.82
C TYR A 242 -11.60 14.68 3.02
N ASP A 243 -11.64 14.50 1.70
CA ASP A 243 -12.57 15.20 0.81
C ASP A 243 -13.96 14.54 0.79
N ASP A 244 -14.87 15.07 0.00
CA ASP A 244 -16.26 14.58 -0.10
C ASP A 244 -16.32 13.15 -0.67
N GLU A 245 -15.31 12.72 -1.43
CA GLU A 245 -15.18 11.34 -1.94
C GLU A 245 -14.42 10.42 -0.98
N GLN A 246 -14.19 10.83 0.26
CA GLN A 246 -13.50 10.06 1.30
C GLN A 246 -12.02 9.74 0.97
N ARG A 247 -11.37 10.58 0.17
CA ARG A 247 -9.94 10.51 -0.13
C ARG A 247 -9.18 11.46 0.79
N MET A 248 -7.97 11.09 1.20
CA MET A 248 -7.14 11.95 2.06
C MET A 248 -6.79 13.27 1.36
N ALA A 249 -7.36 14.38 1.84
CA ALA A 249 -7.09 15.72 1.31
C ALA A 249 -5.94 16.44 2.03
N ARG A 250 -5.80 16.21 3.35
CA ARG A 250 -4.76 16.83 4.16
C ARG A 250 -4.28 15.91 5.26
N ARG A 251 -2.99 16.01 5.60
CA ARG A 251 -2.38 15.34 6.74
C ARG A 251 -1.43 16.30 7.44
N GLU A 252 -1.52 16.42 8.76
CA GLU A 252 -0.57 17.14 9.59
C GLU A 252 0.14 16.18 10.54
N VAL A 253 1.42 16.41 10.74
CA VAL A 253 2.22 15.74 11.77
C VAL A 253 2.70 16.78 12.75
N ARG A 254 2.43 16.57 14.03
CA ARG A 254 2.81 17.44 15.14
C ARG A 254 3.72 16.68 16.09
N ASN A 255 4.70 17.39 16.65
CA ASN A 255 5.58 16.91 17.69
C ASN A 255 4.81 16.72 19.00
N GLU A 256 5.43 16.11 20.01
CA GLU A 256 4.87 15.94 21.35
C GLU A 256 4.44 17.27 22.00
N ASP A 257 5.20 18.36 21.77
CA ASP A 257 4.89 19.71 22.28
C ASP A 257 3.76 20.41 21.52
N GLY A 258 3.13 19.75 20.54
CA GLY A 258 2.05 20.26 19.70
C GLY A 258 2.52 21.16 18.55
N SER A 259 3.82 21.46 18.42
CA SER A 259 4.34 22.22 17.28
C SER A 259 4.17 21.43 15.99
N LEU A 260 3.88 22.14 14.89
CA LEU A 260 3.76 21.53 13.57
C LEU A 260 5.13 21.06 13.08
N SER A 261 5.26 19.77 12.79
CA SER A 261 6.48 19.20 12.20
C SER A 261 6.47 19.37 10.68
N TYR A 262 5.42 18.90 10.04
CA TYR A 262 5.14 19.10 8.60
C TYR A 262 3.67 18.81 8.29
N TYR A 263 3.23 19.26 7.12
CA TYR A 263 1.92 18.90 6.59
C TYR A 263 1.98 18.47 5.13
N THR A 264 0.99 17.70 4.72
CA THR A 264 0.80 17.28 3.34
C THR A 264 -0.60 17.69 2.89
N VAL A 265 -0.73 18.24 1.70
CA VAL A 265 -2.00 18.49 1.01
C VAL A 265 -2.02 17.62 -0.24
N VAL A 266 -3.17 17.03 -0.53
CA VAL A 266 -3.40 16.19 -1.69
C VAL A 266 -4.60 16.72 -2.45
N GLU A 267 -4.42 17.02 -3.72
CA GLU A 267 -5.46 17.49 -4.64
C GLU A 267 -5.72 16.39 -5.68
N TYR A 268 -6.97 16.07 -5.92
CA TYR A 268 -7.40 15.08 -6.90
C TYR A 268 -8.14 15.75 -8.05
N THR A 269 -7.89 15.30 -9.26
CA THR A 269 -8.55 15.81 -10.46
C THR A 269 -8.76 14.67 -11.44
N ASP A 270 -10.00 14.45 -11.86
CA ASP A 270 -10.28 13.55 -12.98
C ASP A 270 -9.83 14.20 -14.28
N VAL A 271 -9.06 13.45 -15.02
CA VAL A 271 -8.57 13.85 -16.33
C VAL A 271 -9.52 13.28 -17.37
N THR A 272 -10.44 14.12 -17.84
CA THR A 272 -11.26 13.77 -18.98
C THR A 272 -10.40 13.73 -20.26
N ARG A 273 -10.53 12.67 -21.03
CA ARG A 273 -9.92 12.53 -22.35
C ARG A 273 -10.51 13.48 -23.37
#